data_2b4a6b50393026d8ab3295542c2ce7a1
#
_entry.id   2b4a6b50393026d8ab3295542c2ce7a1
#
_cell.length_a   1.000
_cell.length_b   1.000
_cell.length_c   1.000
_cell.angle_alpha   90.00
_cell.angle_beta   90.00
_cell.angle_gamma   90.00
#
_symmetry.space_group_name_H-M   'P 1'
#
loop_
_entity.id
_entity.type
_entity.pdbx_description
1 polymer ?
#
loop_
_entity_poly.entity_id
_entity_poly.type
_entity_poly.pdbx_seq_one_letter_code
_entity_poly.pdbx_strand_id
1 'polypeptide(L)'
;GPNFATVQRSRYVVPDKVIAAVNYNLPFRHKGLLRKTSLNLFYSGYSASGYSFAYTNDMNGDGINNDMMYIPKDDSEIKFKNEADRTAFWNFVDQDSYLKNHKGEYAEAYAARAPWVHRFDLRITEDFSFKAGKTEHHFQLSLDFMNIGNMINSKWGVMKNASSSNGCRILKYEGMDDN
;
A
#
# COMPACT_ATOMS: atom_id res chain seq x y z
N GLY A 1 -9.40 -14.29 -17.71
CA GLY A 1 -10.36 -13.81 -18.71
C GLY A 1 -11.80 -14.11 -18.30
N PRO A 2 -12.82 -13.43 -18.88
CA PRO A 2 -14.23 -13.62 -18.49
C PRO A 2 -14.76 -15.04 -18.73
N ASN A 3 -14.04 -15.83 -19.50
CA ASN A 3 -14.46 -17.19 -19.89
C ASN A 3 -14.18 -18.26 -18.81
N PHE A 4 -13.46 -17.91 -17.76
CA PHE A 4 -13.16 -18.84 -16.65
C PHE A 4 -13.50 -18.17 -15.31
N ALA A 5 -14.62 -18.58 -14.73
CA ALA A 5 -15.05 -18.14 -13.41
C ALA A 5 -14.18 -18.84 -12.33
N THR A 6 -12.99 -18.32 -12.08
CA THR A 6 -12.14 -18.77 -10.98
C THR A 6 -12.24 -17.81 -9.80
N VAL A 7 -12.14 -18.35 -8.59
CA VAL A 7 -12.04 -17.54 -7.38
C VAL A 7 -10.72 -16.76 -7.41
N GLN A 8 -10.79 -15.45 -7.37
CA GLN A 8 -9.62 -14.56 -7.42
C GLN A 8 -9.56 -13.68 -6.17
N ARG A 9 -8.38 -13.13 -5.89
CA ARG A 9 -8.19 -12.16 -4.80
C ARG A 9 -8.94 -10.87 -5.10
N SER A 10 -9.58 -10.30 -4.09
CA SER A 10 -10.18 -8.97 -4.23
C SER A 10 -9.11 -7.88 -4.18
N ARG A 11 -9.25 -6.84 -5.01
CA ARG A 11 -8.38 -5.65 -4.96
C ARG A 11 -8.45 -4.90 -3.63
N TYR A 12 -9.53 -5.07 -2.88
CA TYR A 12 -9.79 -4.37 -1.61
C TYR A 12 -9.27 -5.11 -0.38
N VAL A 13 -8.70 -6.29 -0.55
CA VAL A 13 -8.18 -7.07 0.57
C VAL A 13 -6.92 -6.40 1.14
N VAL A 14 -6.96 -6.12 2.43
CA VAL A 14 -5.79 -5.77 3.25
C VAL A 14 -5.47 -7.02 4.08
N PRO A 15 -4.55 -7.89 3.63
CA PRO A 15 -4.34 -9.18 4.29
C PRO A 15 -3.72 -9.04 5.67
N ASP A 16 -2.83 -8.08 5.83
CA ASP A 16 -2.08 -7.91 7.06
C ASP A 16 -2.19 -6.47 7.55
N LYS A 17 -2.55 -6.33 8.83
CA LYS A 17 -2.62 -5.03 9.50
C LYS A 17 -2.14 -5.16 10.94
N VAL A 18 -1.27 -4.26 11.33
CA VAL A 18 -0.79 -4.12 12.72
C VAL A 18 -1.25 -2.77 13.25
N ILE A 19 -1.84 -2.79 14.44
CA ILE A 19 -2.26 -1.58 15.14
C ILE A 19 -1.63 -1.60 16.53
N ALA A 20 -1.07 -0.48 16.95
CA ALA A 20 -0.58 -0.26 18.30
C ALA A 20 -0.99 1.11 18.81
N ALA A 21 -1.29 1.20 20.10
CA ALA A 21 -1.57 2.46 20.76
C ALA A 21 -0.80 2.55 22.07
N VAL A 22 -0.18 3.69 22.32
CA VAL A 22 0.54 4.00 23.55
C VAL A 22 -0.03 5.28 24.12
N ASN A 23 -0.49 5.20 25.39
CA ASN A 23 -0.97 6.36 26.13
C ASN A 23 0.02 6.66 27.25
N TYR A 24 0.47 7.91 27.34
CA TYR A 24 1.38 8.33 28.37
C TYR A 24 0.87 9.61 29.04
N ASN A 25 0.64 9.54 30.36
CA ASN A 25 0.31 10.69 31.17
C ASN A 25 1.59 11.36 31.65
N LEU A 26 1.78 12.63 31.30
CA LEU A 26 2.96 13.35 31.73
C LEU A 26 2.94 13.55 33.26
N PRO A 27 4.04 13.22 33.95
CA PRO A 27 4.08 13.27 35.43
C PRO A 27 4.33 14.70 35.94
N PHE A 28 3.90 15.70 35.17
CA PHE A 28 4.09 17.09 35.59
C PHE A 28 3.12 17.46 36.71
N ARG A 29 3.60 18.27 37.64
CA ARG A 29 2.78 18.86 38.66
C ARG A 29 2.05 20.06 38.07
N HIS A 30 0.83 19.82 37.61
CA HIS A 30 0.00 20.90 37.09
C HIS A 30 -0.41 21.89 38.21
N LYS A 31 -0.39 23.17 37.90
CA LYS A 31 -0.80 24.26 38.80
C LYS A 31 -1.94 25.05 38.16
N GLY A 32 -2.85 25.54 39.01
CA GLY A 32 -3.96 26.40 38.56
C GLY A 32 -5.03 25.60 37.80
N LEU A 33 -5.32 26.02 36.57
CA LEU A 33 -6.37 25.44 35.73
C LEU A 33 -6.02 24.09 35.16
N LEU A 34 -4.75 23.84 34.87
CA LEU A 34 -4.27 22.61 34.24
C LEU A 34 -4.39 21.42 35.21
N ARG A 35 -4.86 20.30 34.73
CA ARG A 35 -5.05 19.07 35.53
C ARG A 35 -4.19 17.93 35.07
N LYS A 36 -4.19 17.66 33.77
CA LYS A 36 -3.51 16.47 33.24
C LYS A 36 -3.17 16.70 31.77
N THR A 37 -1.92 16.46 31.43
CA THR A 37 -1.46 16.37 30.03
C THR A 37 -1.24 14.92 29.68
N SER A 38 -1.78 14.47 28.55
CA SER A 38 -1.58 13.10 28.05
C SER A 38 -1.10 13.14 26.61
N LEU A 39 -0.20 12.20 26.29
CA LEU A 39 0.28 11.92 24.93
C LEU A 39 -0.28 10.57 24.52
N ASN A 40 -0.90 10.51 23.35
CA ASN A 40 -1.45 9.29 22.79
C ASN A 40 -0.85 9.09 21.42
N LEU A 41 0.03 8.10 21.29
CA LEU A 41 0.63 7.71 20.02
C LEU A 41 -0.12 6.50 19.47
N PHE A 42 -0.61 6.63 18.25
CA PHE A 42 -1.27 5.56 17.52
C PHE A 42 -0.44 5.20 16.30
N TYR A 43 -0.16 3.93 16.14
CA TYR A 43 0.51 3.36 14.99
C TYR A 43 -0.45 2.47 14.20
N SER A 44 -0.46 2.61 12.88
CA SER A 44 -1.08 1.66 11.98
C SER A 44 -0.13 1.30 10.85
N GLY A 45 0.23 0.03 10.78
CA GLY A 45 0.98 -0.55 9.67
C GLY A 45 0.07 -1.51 8.92
N TYR A 46 0.02 -1.43 7.59
CA TYR A 46 -0.80 -2.33 6.80
C TYR A 46 -0.20 -2.58 5.42
N SER A 47 -0.46 -3.78 4.90
CA SER A 47 -0.14 -4.13 3.52
C SER A 47 -1.03 -3.32 2.58
N ALA A 48 -0.42 -2.61 1.64
CA ALA A 48 -1.17 -1.84 0.66
C ALA A 48 -1.95 -2.76 -0.30
N SER A 49 -2.82 -2.16 -1.12
CA SER A 49 -3.68 -2.85 -2.07
C SER A 49 -2.89 -3.76 -3.01
N GLY A 50 -3.50 -4.89 -3.37
CA GLY A 50 -2.98 -5.75 -4.42
C GLY A 50 -3.10 -5.09 -5.80
N TYR A 51 -2.17 -5.42 -6.68
CA TYR A 51 -2.24 -5.08 -8.10
C TYR A 51 -1.90 -6.28 -8.96
N SER A 52 -2.24 -6.19 -10.25
CA SER A 52 -2.06 -7.26 -11.22
C SER A 52 -1.00 -6.87 -12.24
N PHE A 53 -0.27 -7.85 -12.74
CA PHE A 53 0.50 -7.69 -13.97
C PHE A 53 -0.34 -8.20 -15.14
N ALA A 54 -0.58 -7.33 -16.12
CA ALA A 54 -1.40 -7.63 -17.28
C ALA A 54 -0.73 -7.14 -18.56
N TYR A 55 -1.15 -7.69 -19.70
CA TYR A 55 -0.74 -7.16 -21.00
C TYR A 55 -1.34 -5.77 -21.26
N THR A 56 -0.69 -5.00 -22.11
CA THR A 56 -1.20 -3.67 -22.52
C THR A 56 -2.34 -3.75 -23.52
N ASN A 57 -2.51 -4.91 -24.17
CA ASN A 57 -3.53 -5.17 -25.18
C ASN A 57 -4.33 -6.43 -24.83
N ASP A 58 -5.39 -6.63 -25.60
CA ASP A 58 -6.19 -7.85 -25.56
C ASP A 58 -5.38 -8.98 -26.21
N MET A 59 -4.92 -9.94 -25.38
CA MET A 59 -4.11 -11.07 -25.83
C MET A 59 -4.98 -12.20 -26.38
N ASN A 60 -6.17 -12.39 -25.78
CA ASN A 60 -7.03 -13.53 -26.08
C ASN A 60 -8.13 -13.21 -27.12
N GLY A 61 -8.24 -11.95 -27.57
CA GLY A 61 -9.19 -11.50 -28.59
C GLY A 61 -10.64 -11.42 -28.12
N ASP A 62 -10.89 -11.25 -26.80
CA ASP A 62 -12.23 -11.17 -26.24
C ASP A 62 -12.80 -9.72 -26.22
N GLY A 63 -12.04 -8.75 -26.68
CA GLY A 63 -12.40 -7.33 -26.72
C GLY A 63 -12.13 -6.58 -25.42
N ILE A 64 -11.51 -7.22 -24.40
CA ILE A 64 -11.25 -6.62 -23.10
C ILE A 64 -9.75 -6.71 -22.75
N ASN A 65 -9.10 -5.58 -22.50
CA ASN A 65 -7.69 -5.52 -22.12
C ASN A 65 -7.51 -5.84 -20.62
N ASN A 66 -7.71 -7.09 -20.22
CA ASN A 66 -7.57 -7.52 -18.82
C ASN A 66 -6.76 -8.83 -18.67
N ASP A 67 -6.09 -9.26 -19.73
CA ASP A 67 -5.34 -10.51 -19.73
C ASP A 67 -4.13 -10.45 -18.81
N MET A 68 -4.02 -11.44 -17.92
CA MET A 68 -2.89 -11.56 -17.02
C MET A 68 -1.64 -11.90 -17.81
N MET A 69 -0.55 -11.23 -17.46
CA MET A 69 0.74 -11.38 -18.11
C MET A 69 1.35 -12.75 -17.79
N TYR A 70 1.83 -13.46 -18.79
CA TYR A 70 2.75 -14.57 -18.59
C TYR A 70 4.13 -14.04 -18.23
N ILE A 71 4.73 -14.59 -17.20
CA ILE A 71 6.06 -14.20 -16.70
C ILE A 71 7.06 -15.23 -17.27
N PRO A 72 7.83 -14.90 -18.31
CA PRO A 72 8.74 -15.84 -18.94
C PRO A 72 9.78 -16.36 -17.95
N LYS A 73 10.21 -17.60 -18.10
CA LYS A 73 11.33 -18.18 -17.34
C LYS A 73 12.63 -17.51 -17.69
N ASP A 74 12.87 -17.40 -18.99
CA ASP A 74 14.09 -16.87 -19.60
C ASP A 74 13.83 -16.39 -21.04
N ASP A 75 14.89 -16.02 -21.73
CA ASP A 75 14.83 -15.50 -23.10
C ASP A 75 14.36 -16.53 -24.15
N SER A 76 14.28 -17.80 -23.81
CA SER A 76 13.78 -18.82 -24.76
C SER A 76 12.26 -18.75 -24.96
N GLU A 77 11.56 -18.15 -24.01
CA GLU A 77 10.09 -18.05 -24.01
C GLU A 77 9.58 -16.67 -24.47
N ILE A 78 10.46 -15.71 -24.73
CA ILE A 78 10.07 -14.34 -25.12
C ILE A 78 11.07 -13.74 -26.10
N LYS A 79 10.57 -13.06 -27.14
CA LYS A 79 11.37 -12.26 -28.06
C LYS A 79 11.11 -10.77 -27.87
N PHE A 80 12.17 -10.00 -27.80
CA PHE A 80 12.12 -8.56 -27.67
C PHE A 80 12.47 -7.87 -28.99
N LYS A 81 11.93 -6.68 -29.23
CA LYS A 81 12.24 -5.88 -30.43
C LYS A 81 13.71 -5.45 -30.50
N ASN A 82 14.33 -5.24 -29.34
CA ASN A 82 15.72 -4.82 -29.22
C ASN A 82 16.28 -5.21 -27.84
N GLU A 83 17.60 -5.11 -27.72
CA GLU A 83 18.33 -5.48 -26.51
C GLU A 83 18.08 -4.51 -25.34
N ALA A 84 17.71 -3.27 -25.60
CA ALA A 84 17.39 -2.30 -24.56
C ALA A 84 16.08 -2.69 -23.84
N ASP A 85 15.05 -3.06 -24.60
CA ASP A 85 13.77 -3.53 -24.04
C ASP A 85 13.96 -4.83 -23.27
N ARG A 86 14.77 -5.76 -23.79
CA ARG A 86 15.14 -7.01 -23.11
C ARG A 86 15.79 -6.73 -21.75
N THR A 87 16.82 -5.90 -21.75
CA THR A 87 17.54 -5.56 -20.51
C THR A 87 16.63 -4.85 -19.51
N ALA A 88 15.80 -3.91 -19.96
CA ALA A 88 14.86 -3.20 -19.10
C ALA A 88 13.82 -4.16 -18.47
N PHE A 89 13.29 -5.09 -19.25
CA PHE A 89 12.32 -6.07 -18.77
C PHE A 89 12.91 -6.98 -17.70
N TRP A 90 14.07 -7.60 -17.95
CA TRP A 90 14.68 -8.48 -16.98
C TRP A 90 15.13 -7.77 -15.70
N ASN A 91 15.67 -6.56 -15.82
CA ASN A 91 15.97 -5.74 -14.65
C ASN A 91 14.72 -5.44 -13.81
N PHE A 92 13.59 -5.20 -14.46
CA PHE A 92 12.33 -4.97 -13.77
C PHE A 92 11.82 -6.25 -13.08
N VAL A 93 11.84 -7.39 -13.78
CA VAL A 93 11.44 -8.70 -13.24
C VAL A 93 12.27 -9.08 -12.02
N ASP A 94 13.59 -8.88 -12.08
CA ASP A 94 14.49 -9.26 -10.99
C ASP A 94 14.39 -8.34 -9.75
N GLN A 95 13.90 -7.10 -9.93
CA GLN A 95 13.65 -6.16 -8.83
C GLN A 95 12.30 -6.39 -8.15
N ASP A 96 11.31 -6.89 -8.88
CA ASP A 96 9.98 -7.13 -8.34
C ASP A 96 9.89 -8.50 -7.67
N SER A 97 9.52 -8.51 -6.38
CA SER A 97 9.49 -9.73 -5.58
C SER A 97 8.43 -10.73 -6.05
N TYR A 98 7.33 -10.28 -6.64
CA TYR A 98 6.31 -11.15 -7.17
C TYR A 98 6.77 -11.79 -8.48
N LEU A 99 7.18 -11.00 -9.46
CA LEU A 99 7.61 -11.48 -10.77
C LEU A 99 8.79 -12.45 -10.68
N LYS A 100 9.79 -12.10 -9.87
CA LYS A 100 10.96 -12.93 -9.65
C LYS A 100 10.63 -14.36 -9.19
N ASN A 101 9.61 -14.50 -8.34
CA ASN A 101 9.24 -15.78 -7.73
C ASN A 101 8.19 -16.57 -8.53
N HIS A 102 7.64 -16.00 -9.62
CA HIS A 102 6.59 -16.61 -10.44
C HIS A 102 6.99 -16.72 -11.91
N LYS A 103 8.30 -16.84 -12.19
CA LYS A 103 8.79 -17.08 -13.56
C LYS A 103 8.28 -18.43 -14.09
N GLY A 104 7.75 -18.42 -15.31
CA GLY A 104 7.14 -19.57 -15.97
C GLY A 104 5.65 -19.74 -15.68
N GLU A 105 4.99 -18.75 -15.11
CA GLU A 105 3.58 -18.81 -14.74
C GLU A 105 2.83 -17.56 -15.24
N TYR A 106 1.52 -17.66 -15.38
CA TYR A 106 0.68 -16.48 -15.55
C TYR A 106 0.53 -15.77 -14.22
N ALA A 107 0.61 -14.43 -14.27
CA ALA A 107 0.37 -13.61 -13.10
C ALA A 107 -1.05 -13.81 -12.58
N GLU A 108 -1.22 -13.93 -11.27
CA GLU A 108 -2.52 -13.97 -10.64
C GLU A 108 -3.08 -12.56 -10.42
N ALA A 109 -4.39 -12.41 -10.55
CA ALA A 109 -5.06 -11.14 -10.31
C ALA A 109 -4.87 -10.68 -8.85
N TYR A 110 -4.42 -9.43 -8.67
CA TYR A 110 -4.21 -8.77 -7.39
C TYR A 110 -3.25 -9.51 -6.42
N ALA A 111 -2.35 -10.35 -6.94
CA ALA A 111 -1.40 -11.10 -6.13
C ALA A 111 -0.14 -10.28 -5.78
N ALA A 112 0.31 -9.42 -6.67
CA ALA A 112 1.41 -8.49 -6.38
C ALA A 112 0.98 -7.44 -5.34
N ARG A 113 1.89 -7.03 -4.47
CA ARG A 113 1.61 -6.13 -3.35
C ARG A 113 2.48 -4.89 -3.39
N ALA A 114 1.86 -3.74 -3.22
CA ALA A 114 2.59 -2.51 -2.96
C ALA A 114 3.23 -2.56 -1.55
N PRO A 115 4.30 -1.79 -1.31
CA PRO A 115 4.96 -1.74 -0.01
C PRO A 115 4.01 -1.40 1.14
N TRP A 116 4.35 -1.87 2.33
CA TRP A 116 3.63 -1.53 3.55
C TRP A 116 3.56 -0.02 3.77
N VAL A 117 2.42 0.43 4.28
CA VAL A 117 2.22 1.80 4.73
C VAL A 117 2.34 1.81 6.24
N HIS A 118 3.23 2.65 6.77
CA HIS A 118 3.45 2.86 8.19
C HIS A 118 3.02 4.27 8.56
N ARG A 119 1.99 4.39 9.37
CA ARG A 119 1.42 5.67 9.77
C ARG A 119 1.46 5.82 11.28
N PHE A 120 1.86 6.99 11.73
CA PHE A 120 1.86 7.40 13.14
C PHE A 120 0.99 8.62 13.29
N ASP A 121 0.04 8.55 14.22
CA ASP A 121 -0.80 9.69 14.61
C ASP A 121 -0.52 10.01 16.08
N LEU A 122 -0.39 11.29 16.41
CA LEU A 122 -0.14 11.76 17.77
C LEU A 122 -1.29 12.65 18.20
N ARG A 123 -1.86 12.36 19.36
CA ARG A 123 -2.81 13.24 20.04
C ARG A 123 -2.20 13.73 21.35
N ILE A 124 -2.23 15.02 21.55
CA ILE A 124 -1.91 15.68 22.82
C ILE A 124 -3.23 16.14 23.42
N THR A 125 -3.50 15.77 24.66
CA THR A 125 -4.69 16.23 25.40
C THR A 125 -4.28 16.96 26.64
N GLU A 126 -4.99 18.03 26.95
CA GLU A 126 -4.86 18.77 28.19
C GLU A 126 -6.23 18.90 28.86
N ASP A 127 -6.32 18.40 30.08
CA ASP A 127 -7.52 18.54 30.92
C ASP A 127 -7.45 19.81 31.77
N PHE A 128 -8.52 20.54 31.74
CA PHE A 128 -8.69 21.77 32.52
C PHE A 128 -9.87 21.66 33.50
N SER A 129 -9.73 22.20 34.70
CA SER A 129 -10.89 22.40 35.55
C SER A 129 -10.80 23.71 36.30
N PHE A 130 -11.94 24.35 36.48
CA PHE A 130 -12.09 25.55 37.31
C PHE A 130 -13.43 25.53 38.02
N LYS A 131 -13.48 26.23 39.16
CA LYS A 131 -14.71 26.42 39.92
C LYS A 131 -15.34 27.80 39.60
N ALA A 132 -16.63 27.76 39.28
CA ALA A 132 -17.46 28.97 39.18
C ALA A 132 -18.60 28.86 40.18
N GLY A 133 -18.52 29.64 41.26
CA GLY A 133 -19.44 29.52 42.39
C GLY A 133 -19.30 28.16 43.08
N LYS A 134 -20.40 27.38 43.12
CA LYS A 134 -20.45 26.03 43.73
C LYS A 134 -20.17 24.90 42.72
N THR A 135 -20.06 25.21 41.43
CA THR A 135 -19.93 24.26 40.35
C THR A 135 -18.49 24.15 39.88
N GLU A 136 -17.99 22.94 39.69
CA GLU A 136 -16.71 22.65 39.02
C GLU A 136 -16.96 22.32 37.55
N HIS A 137 -16.25 23.02 36.67
CA HIS A 137 -16.31 22.83 35.23
C HIS A 137 -15.05 22.12 34.76
N HIS A 138 -15.23 21.12 33.89
CA HIS A 138 -14.15 20.34 33.30
C HIS A 138 -14.15 20.53 31.79
N PHE A 139 -12.99 20.76 31.21
CA PHE A 139 -12.76 20.89 29.78
C PHE A 139 -11.58 20.05 29.38
N GLN A 140 -11.60 19.57 28.14
CA GLN A 140 -10.47 18.93 27.53
C GLN A 140 -10.17 19.58 26.19
N LEU A 141 -8.93 19.99 26.00
CA LEU A 141 -8.41 20.42 24.71
C LEU A 141 -7.60 19.28 24.11
N SER A 142 -7.86 18.96 22.84
CA SER A 142 -7.12 17.95 22.09
C SER A 142 -6.49 18.58 20.86
N LEU A 143 -5.23 18.22 20.62
CA LEU A 143 -4.50 18.57 19.41
C LEU A 143 -4.07 17.28 18.72
N ASP A 144 -4.55 17.07 17.49
CA ASP A 144 -4.31 15.86 16.70
C ASP A 144 -3.35 16.15 15.56
N PHE A 145 -2.25 15.38 15.52
CA PHE A 145 -1.31 15.36 14.42
C PHE A 145 -1.50 14.05 13.65
N MET A 146 -2.09 14.15 12.48
CA MET A 146 -2.31 12.99 11.59
C MET A 146 -1.06 12.75 10.76
N ASN A 147 -0.61 11.49 10.72
CA ASN A 147 0.59 11.09 9.97
C ASN A 147 1.84 11.90 10.35
N ILE A 148 2.10 12.04 11.65
CA ILE A 148 3.22 12.84 12.16
C ILE A 148 4.59 12.37 11.62
N GLY A 149 4.71 11.08 11.27
CA GLY A 149 5.92 10.56 10.65
C GLY A 149 6.28 11.26 9.33
N ASN A 150 5.28 11.76 8.59
CA ASN A 150 5.49 12.49 7.33
C ASN A 150 6.17 13.85 7.56
N MET A 151 6.01 14.46 8.74
CA MET A 151 6.70 15.69 9.11
C MET A 151 8.22 15.47 9.28
N ILE A 152 8.62 14.25 9.64
CA ILE A 152 10.03 13.89 9.82
C ILE A 152 10.62 13.46 8.47
N ASN A 153 9.88 12.65 7.72
CA ASN A 153 10.27 12.17 6.40
C ASN A 153 9.05 12.11 5.48
N SER A 154 9.06 12.92 4.43
CA SER A 154 7.96 13.04 3.46
C SER A 154 7.58 11.75 2.74
N LYS A 155 8.40 10.70 2.85
CA LYS A 155 8.14 9.37 2.28
C LYS A 155 7.38 8.43 3.23
N TRP A 156 7.25 8.80 4.50
CA TRP A 156 6.57 7.97 5.50
C TRP A 156 5.06 8.19 5.47
N GLY A 157 4.31 7.13 5.72
CA GLY A 157 2.84 7.17 5.73
C GLY A 157 2.20 7.48 4.38
N VAL A 158 2.96 7.35 3.28
CA VAL A 158 2.48 7.58 1.93
C VAL A 158 2.20 6.23 1.26
N MET A 159 0.98 6.08 0.74
CA MET A 159 0.62 4.91 -0.04
C MET A 159 1.25 5.00 -1.43
N LYS A 160 1.95 3.93 -1.81
CA LYS A 160 2.47 3.76 -3.17
C LYS A 160 1.51 2.86 -3.94
N ASN A 161 1.11 3.31 -5.11
CA ASN A 161 0.26 2.53 -6.01
C ASN A 161 1.08 2.06 -7.22
N ALA A 162 0.67 0.94 -7.82
CA ALA A 162 1.13 0.58 -9.15
C ALA A 162 0.74 1.69 -10.15
N SER A 163 1.47 1.82 -11.24
CA SER A 163 1.43 2.97 -12.16
C SER A 163 0.08 3.24 -12.84
N SER A 164 -0.89 2.32 -12.75
CA SER A 164 -2.23 2.55 -13.30
C SER A 164 -3.33 1.95 -12.42
N SER A 165 -4.54 2.49 -12.54
CA SER A 165 -5.74 1.99 -11.86
C SER A 165 -6.09 0.54 -12.19
N ASN A 166 -5.59 0.03 -13.33
CA ASN A 166 -5.86 -1.32 -13.84
C ASN A 166 -4.69 -2.30 -13.65
N GLY A 167 -3.67 -1.93 -12.85
CA GLY A 167 -2.50 -2.76 -12.61
C GLY A 167 -1.24 -2.29 -13.34
N CYS A 168 -0.19 -3.08 -13.25
CA CYS A 168 1.09 -2.82 -13.90
C CYS A 168 1.11 -3.52 -15.27
N ARG A 169 1.28 -2.74 -16.34
CA ARG A 169 1.27 -3.23 -17.72
C ARG A 169 2.61 -2.92 -18.35
N ILE A 170 3.44 -3.94 -18.50
CA ILE A 170 4.83 -3.79 -18.97
C ILE A 170 5.11 -4.49 -20.30
N LEU A 171 4.23 -5.40 -20.72
CA LEU A 171 4.34 -6.13 -21.97
C LEU A 171 3.14 -5.89 -22.88
N LYS A 172 3.40 -5.87 -24.18
CA LYS A 172 2.42 -5.97 -25.24
C LYS A 172 2.56 -7.33 -25.91
N TYR A 173 1.48 -8.07 -26.03
CA TYR A 173 1.46 -9.31 -26.78
C TYR A 173 1.37 -9.04 -28.28
N GLU A 174 2.27 -9.59 -29.08
CA GLU A 174 2.28 -9.40 -30.53
C GLU A 174 2.06 -10.72 -31.32
N GLY A 175 1.85 -11.82 -30.61
CA GLY A 175 1.62 -13.12 -31.20
C GLY A 175 2.61 -14.17 -30.73
N MET A 176 2.37 -15.41 -31.13
CA MET A 176 3.33 -16.52 -31.00
C MET A 176 4.15 -16.58 -32.29
N ASP A 177 5.44 -16.89 -32.17
CA ASP A 177 6.22 -17.25 -33.34
C ASP A 177 5.89 -18.69 -33.76
N ASP A 178 5.40 -18.83 -34.97
CA ASP A 178 5.25 -20.14 -35.62
C ASP A 178 6.66 -20.62 -36.10
N ASN A 179 7.44 -21.19 -35.20
CA ASN A 179 8.67 -21.90 -35.55
C ASN A 179 8.57 -23.36 -35.15
#